data_e25fe7bef23ec2251994724f98bb5a51
#
_entry.id   e25fe7bef23ec2251994724f98bb5a51
#
_cell.length_a   1.000
_cell.length_b   1.000
_cell.length_c   1.000
_cell.angle_alpha   90.00
_cell.angle_beta   90.00
_cell.angle_gamma   90.00
#
_symmetry.space_group_name_H-M   'P 1'
#
loop_
_entity.id
_entity.type
_entity.pdbx_description
1 polymer ?
#
loop_
_entity_poly.entity_id
_entity_poly.type
_entity_poly.pdbx_seq_one_letter_code
_entity_poly.pdbx_strand_id
1 'polypeptide(L)'
;MYRLTKGDDYILLIVYVDDLLYIGSTDNVTTWFEGELQKDLTLTVSSIVTQYLGLNIQEEEGTIYLNAAKYADTIAKRFALTPTTISTPYRYTAGNDKAKSAPLKPAGIRNYQRKLGCLLFAAVTCRPDLSYSASQLATYLKRPEAEHMAELDRALHYLVNTPTIGLIYYKNITTTPKLIGYVDADHAGDPDNRRSRTGYIYRLEPIGPISWQSSKQELIALSSTEAEYIALCSATKEGLYLRELLEEAKLAQLSSFSLFCNNQSAIRIANKNGFANRTKHIALRYFFVKDEIEKGRLELSYCPTSEMAADYLTKKLGKLKFEYCILLTGQSHVTSSDTPEAKGSVGNN
;
A
#
# COMPACT_ATOMS: atom_id res chain seq x y z
N MET A 1 -4.24 10.93 13.85
CA MET A 1 -4.01 12.28 13.28
C MET A 1 -4.90 13.27 14.03
N TYR A 2 -4.39 14.46 14.32
CA TYR A 2 -5.11 15.52 15.02
C TYR A 2 -5.13 16.78 14.16
N ARG A 3 -6.20 17.56 14.25
CA ARG A 3 -6.30 18.88 13.66
C ARG A 3 -6.54 19.91 14.79
N LEU A 4 -5.66 20.89 14.90
CA LEU A 4 -5.82 22.05 15.76
C LEU A 4 -6.17 23.23 14.88
N THR A 5 -7.17 24.03 15.27
CA THR A 5 -7.59 25.25 14.54
C THR A 5 -7.37 26.47 15.43
N LYS A 6 -6.78 27.53 14.87
CA LYS A 6 -6.53 28.82 15.55
C LYS A 6 -6.92 29.96 14.62
N GLY A 7 -8.13 30.53 14.83
CA GLY A 7 -8.73 31.46 13.87
C GLY A 7 -8.95 30.75 12.53
N ASP A 8 -8.43 31.34 11.45
CA ASP A 8 -8.46 30.75 10.11
C ASP A 8 -7.31 29.78 9.84
N ASP A 9 -6.32 29.76 10.72
CA ASP A 9 -5.15 28.87 10.60
C ASP A 9 -5.40 27.50 11.23
N TYR A 10 -4.61 26.52 10.81
CA TYR A 10 -4.65 25.17 11.38
C TYR A 10 -3.27 24.50 11.42
N ILE A 11 -3.16 23.52 12.31
CA ILE A 11 -2.07 22.53 12.36
C ILE A 11 -2.67 21.14 12.14
N LEU A 12 -2.07 20.35 11.26
CA LEU A 12 -2.27 18.91 11.19
C LEU A 12 -1.10 18.23 11.89
N LEU A 13 -1.39 17.35 12.85
CA LEU A 13 -0.41 16.66 13.67
C LEU A 13 -0.61 15.15 13.60
N ILE A 14 0.47 14.44 13.31
CA ILE A 14 0.58 12.98 13.45
C ILE A 14 1.51 12.70 14.63
N VAL A 15 1.06 11.87 15.55
CA VAL A 15 1.83 11.43 16.72
C VAL A 15 2.12 9.94 16.59
N TYR A 16 3.37 9.56 16.72
CA TYR A 16 3.79 8.17 16.79
C TYR A 16 4.85 7.97 17.88
N VAL A 17 4.40 7.50 19.02
CA VAL A 17 5.22 7.33 20.24
C VAL A 17 5.91 8.65 20.60
N ASP A 18 7.21 8.77 20.33
CA ASP A 18 8.03 9.95 20.64
C ASP A 18 8.19 10.90 19.43
N ASP A 19 7.76 10.46 18.23
CA ASP A 19 7.91 11.24 17.00
C ASP A 19 6.64 12.03 16.69
N LEU A 20 6.81 13.33 16.42
CA LEU A 20 5.75 14.23 15.98
C LEU A 20 6.01 14.68 14.54
N LEU A 21 5.05 14.53 13.66
CA LEU A 21 5.06 15.12 12.33
C LEU A 21 3.87 16.07 12.21
N TYR A 22 4.14 17.34 11.90
CA TYR A 22 3.10 18.36 11.79
C TYR A 22 3.33 19.27 10.60
N ILE A 23 2.25 19.86 10.12
CA ILE A 23 2.24 20.90 9.11
C ILE A 23 1.24 21.98 9.49
N GLY A 24 1.65 23.24 9.42
CA GLY A 24 0.81 24.40 9.61
C GLY A 24 0.31 24.99 8.29
N SER A 25 -0.86 25.65 8.32
CA SER A 25 -1.39 26.41 7.20
C SER A 25 -0.50 27.63 6.86
N THR A 26 0.20 28.15 7.86
CA THR A 26 1.15 29.29 7.74
C THR A 26 2.36 29.06 8.64
N ASP A 27 3.48 29.74 8.32
CA ASP A 27 4.69 29.70 9.15
C ASP A 27 4.43 30.27 10.55
N ASN A 28 3.55 31.27 10.66
CA ASN A 28 3.20 31.90 11.93
C ASN A 28 2.51 30.93 12.89
N VAL A 29 1.56 30.13 12.40
CA VAL A 29 0.86 29.14 13.25
C VAL A 29 1.78 27.97 13.59
N THR A 30 2.68 27.61 12.69
CA THR A 30 3.71 26.59 12.94
C THR A 30 4.66 27.02 14.06
N THR A 31 5.24 28.20 13.96
CA THR A 31 6.12 28.78 15.00
C THR A 31 5.41 28.94 16.35
N TRP A 32 4.14 29.38 16.33
CA TRP A 32 3.35 29.45 17.56
C TRP A 32 3.14 28.06 18.18
N PHE A 33 2.81 27.05 17.38
CA PHE A 33 2.59 25.68 17.85
C PHE A 33 3.84 25.07 18.47
N GLU A 34 4.99 25.25 17.82
CA GLU A 34 6.30 24.84 18.36
C GLU A 34 6.58 25.49 19.72
N GLY A 35 6.34 26.80 19.84
CA GLY A 35 6.51 27.51 21.11
C GLY A 35 5.55 27.05 22.21
N GLU A 36 4.33 26.63 21.88
CA GLU A 36 3.41 26.04 22.86
C GLU A 36 3.88 24.65 23.33
N LEU A 37 4.31 23.81 22.39
CA LEU A 37 4.82 22.48 22.74
C LEU A 37 6.10 22.53 23.59
N GLN A 38 7.01 23.47 23.30
CA GLN A 38 8.28 23.63 24.05
C GLN A 38 8.11 24.12 25.48
N LYS A 39 6.92 24.62 25.88
CA LYS A 39 6.65 24.99 27.27
C LYS A 39 6.65 23.79 28.22
N ASP A 40 6.17 22.64 27.72
CA ASP A 40 5.94 21.44 28.51
C ASP A 40 6.83 20.26 28.09
N LEU A 41 7.41 20.31 26.87
CA LEU A 41 8.16 19.22 26.28
C LEU A 41 9.55 19.67 25.84
N THR A 42 10.56 18.83 26.08
CA THR A 42 11.90 19.03 25.49
C THR A 42 11.91 18.42 24.10
N LEU A 43 11.87 19.27 23.06
CA LEU A 43 11.76 18.84 21.67
C LEU A 43 13.00 19.28 20.87
N THR A 44 13.42 18.40 19.95
CA THR A 44 14.32 18.76 18.85
C THR A 44 13.48 18.97 17.60
N VAL A 45 13.43 20.19 17.10
CA VAL A 45 12.65 20.56 15.91
C VAL A 45 13.55 20.54 14.67
N SER A 46 13.08 19.95 13.59
CA SER A 46 13.70 19.98 12.28
C SER A 46 12.74 20.63 11.27
N SER A 47 13.15 21.70 10.63
CA SER A 47 12.36 22.40 9.59
C SER A 47 12.31 21.63 8.27
N ILE A 48 13.26 20.72 8.03
CA ILE A 48 13.30 19.87 6.84
C ILE A 48 13.20 18.42 7.26
N VAL A 49 12.11 17.77 6.85
CA VAL A 49 11.87 16.36 7.14
C VAL A 49 12.43 15.51 6.02
N THR A 50 13.61 14.91 6.24
CA THR A 50 14.25 13.99 5.28
C THR A 50 14.00 12.53 5.62
N GLN A 51 13.50 12.26 6.84
CA GLN A 51 13.21 10.91 7.33
C GLN A 51 12.09 10.93 8.36
N TYR A 52 11.17 9.98 8.28
CA TYR A 52 10.12 9.75 9.27
C TYR A 52 9.79 8.26 9.35
N LEU A 53 9.75 7.69 10.57
CA LEU A 53 9.44 6.27 10.84
C LEU A 53 10.22 5.27 9.97
N GLY A 54 11.49 5.55 9.68
CA GLY A 54 12.34 4.68 8.86
C GLY A 54 12.15 4.83 7.34
N LEU A 55 11.30 5.75 6.91
CA LEU A 55 11.10 6.12 5.52
C LEU A 55 11.93 7.34 5.15
N ASN A 56 12.43 7.37 3.92
CA ASN A 56 13.08 8.53 3.35
C ASN A 56 12.03 9.44 2.71
N ILE A 57 12.14 10.72 2.97
CA ILE A 57 11.32 11.78 2.38
C ILE A 57 12.24 12.70 1.58
N GLN A 58 11.95 12.87 0.30
CA GLN A 58 12.66 13.78 -0.59
C GLN A 58 11.65 14.72 -1.22
N GLU A 59 11.96 16.00 -1.28
CA GLU A 59 11.13 17.01 -1.90
C GLU A 59 11.90 17.66 -3.05
N GLU A 60 11.33 17.62 -4.24
CA GLU A 60 11.91 18.20 -5.47
C GLU A 60 10.80 18.85 -6.29
N GLU A 61 11.00 20.10 -6.74
CA GLU A 61 10.17 20.84 -7.70
C GLU A 61 8.65 20.54 -7.68
N GLY A 62 8.02 20.62 -6.50
CA GLY A 62 6.58 20.40 -6.37
C GLY A 62 6.16 18.93 -6.24
N THR A 63 7.12 18.04 -6.02
CA THR A 63 6.89 16.59 -5.82
C THR A 63 7.51 16.14 -4.50
N ILE A 64 6.81 15.27 -3.78
CA ILE A 64 7.34 14.57 -2.60
C ILE A 64 7.48 13.10 -2.94
N TYR A 65 8.67 12.56 -2.69
CA TYR A 65 8.99 11.14 -2.83
C TYR A 65 9.12 10.49 -1.47
N LEU A 66 8.43 9.37 -1.30
CA LEU A 66 8.49 8.56 -0.08
C LEU A 66 9.02 7.17 -0.43
N ASN A 67 10.20 6.81 0.06
CA ASN A 67 10.82 5.53 -0.24
C ASN A 67 11.49 4.89 0.98
N ALA A 68 11.90 3.63 0.83
CA ALA A 68 12.51 2.82 1.88
C ALA A 68 14.02 2.57 1.64
N ALA A 69 14.77 3.49 1.01
CA ALA A 69 16.15 3.26 0.60
C ALA A 69 17.09 2.93 1.79
N LYS A 70 17.06 3.74 2.86
CA LYS A 70 17.86 3.48 4.08
C LYS A 70 17.44 2.17 4.78
N TYR A 71 16.13 1.88 4.75
CA TYR A 71 15.63 0.63 5.30
C TYR A 71 16.11 -0.57 4.50
N ALA A 72 16.08 -0.51 3.17
CA ALA A 72 16.60 -1.54 2.28
C ALA A 72 18.10 -1.81 2.52
N ASP A 73 18.92 -0.75 2.70
CA ASP A 73 20.35 -0.88 3.07
C ASP A 73 20.53 -1.57 4.44
N THR A 74 19.71 -1.19 5.42
CA THR A 74 19.72 -1.85 6.74
C THR A 74 19.39 -3.34 6.64
N ILE A 75 18.41 -3.71 5.80
CA ILE A 75 18.02 -5.10 5.56
C ILE A 75 19.13 -5.85 4.82
N ALA A 76 19.75 -5.23 3.82
CA ALA A 76 20.88 -5.81 3.10
C ALA A 76 22.04 -6.18 4.06
N LYS A 77 22.44 -5.25 4.91
CA LYS A 77 23.49 -5.47 5.94
C LYS A 77 23.08 -6.53 6.95
N ARG A 78 21.85 -6.47 7.47
CA ARG A 78 21.34 -7.39 8.50
C ARG A 78 21.31 -8.85 8.07
N PHE A 79 20.98 -9.11 6.80
CA PHE A 79 20.84 -10.47 6.26
C PHE A 79 21.93 -10.83 5.26
N ALA A 80 22.99 -10.01 5.15
CA ALA A 80 24.09 -10.18 4.19
C ALA A 80 23.62 -10.42 2.76
N LEU A 81 22.62 -9.62 2.32
CA LEU A 81 22.07 -9.70 0.98
C LEU A 81 22.97 -8.90 0.01
N THR A 82 23.37 -9.53 -1.07
CA THR A 82 24.11 -8.87 -2.15
C THR A 82 23.18 -8.54 -3.32
N PRO A 83 23.44 -7.46 -4.07
CA PRO A 83 22.67 -7.14 -5.27
C PRO A 83 22.63 -8.31 -6.26
N THR A 84 21.48 -8.50 -6.90
CA THR A 84 21.23 -9.58 -7.87
C THR A 84 20.47 -9.01 -9.08
N THR A 85 20.19 -9.82 -10.08
CA THR A 85 19.41 -9.42 -11.27
C THR A 85 17.89 -9.61 -11.10
N ILE A 86 17.40 -9.75 -9.87
CA ILE A 86 15.99 -9.97 -9.59
C ILE A 86 15.20 -8.69 -9.85
N SER A 87 14.20 -8.76 -10.74
CA SER A 87 13.34 -7.64 -11.16
C SER A 87 11.88 -7.74 -10.71
N THR A 88 11.48 -8.86 -10.06
CA THR A 88 10.13 -9.06 -9.52
C THR A 88 10.21 -9.75 -8.16
N PRO A 89 9.33 -9.41 -7.20
CA PRO A 89 9.40 -9.93 -5.83
C PRO A 89 8.96 -11.41 -5.71
N TYR A 90 8.52 -12.02 -6.80
CA TYR A 90 8.12 -13.43 -6.86
C TYR A 90 8.57 -14.07 -8.18
N ARG A 91 8.62 -15.41 -8.23
CA ARG A 91 8.84 -16.13 -9.48
C ARG A 91 7.53 -16.22 -10.24
N TYR A 92 7.57 -15.80 -11.49
CA TYR A 92 6.50 -16.07 -12.43
C TYR A 92 6.72 -17.43 -13.05
N THR A 93 6.02 -18.45 -12.53
CA THR A 93 6.00 -19.80 -13.13
C THR A 93 4.62 -20.04 -13.71
N ALA A 94 4.56 -20.39 -14.99
CA ALA A 94 3.35 -20.86 -15.61
C ALA A 94 3.13 -22.31 -15.18
N GLY A 95 2.43 -22.52 -14.07
CA GLY A 95 2.13 -23.87 -13.57
C GLY A 95 2.27 -23.97 -12.04
N ASN A 96 1.44 -24.84 -11.46
CA ASN A 96 1.47 -25.17 -10.03
C ASN A 96 2.48 -26.30 -9.76
N ASP A 97 3.76 -26.07 -9.96
CA ASP A 97 4.77 -27.03 -9.51
C ASP A 97 4.91 -26.95 -7.99
N LYS A 98 4.06 -27.72 -7.30
CA LYS A 98 4.19 -28.02 -5.87
C LYS A 98 5.32 -29.04 -5.69
N ALA A 99 6.57 -28.60 -5.79
CA ALA A 99 7.64 -29.36 -5.18
C ALA A 99 7.45 -29.24 -3.65
N LYS A 100 7.03 -30.33 -2.99
CA LYS A 100 6.98 -30.37 -1.52
C LYS A 100 8.41 -30.26 -1.02
N SER A 101 8.77 -29.13 -0.47
CA SER A 101 10.06 -28.92 0.15
C SER A 101 10.05 -29.30 1.63
N ALA A 102 11.21 -29.57 2.20
CA ALA A 102 11.29 -29.97 3.62
C ALA A 102 10.87 -28.81 4.55
N PRO A 103 10.11 -29.08 5.62
CA PRO A 103 9.80 -28.09 6.65
C PRO A 103 11.06 -27.52 7.28
N LEU A 104 11.05 -26.23 7.61
CA LEU A 104 12.17 -25.62 8.30
C LEU A 104 12.25 -26.07 9.75
N LYS A 105 13.49 -26.23 10.26
CA LYS A 105 13.78 -26.42 11.68
C LYS A 105 13.43 -25.18 12.49
N PRO A 106 13.25 -25.25 13.82
CA PRO A 106 12.84 -24.11 14.67
C PRO A 106 13.69 -22.83 14.49
N ALA A 107 15.00 -22.96 14.31
CA ALA A 107 15.86 -21.81 14.01
C ALA A 107 15.56 -21.18 12.65
N GLY A 108 15.29 -21.98 11.64
CA GLY A 108 14.85 -21.53 10.30
C GLY A 108 13.51 -20.84 10.35
N ILE A 109 12.54 -21.35 11.13
CA ILE A 109 11.22 -20.71 11.32
C ILE A 109 11.40 -19.31 11.92
N ARG A 110 12.21 -19.15 12.98
CA ARG A 110 12.48 -17.82 13.58
C ARG A 110 13.14 -16.87 12.58
N ASN A 111 14.08 -17.37 11.77
CA ASN A 111 14.70 -16.54 10.74
C ASN A 111 13.71 -16.13 9.66
N TYR A 112 12.83 -17.04 9.22
CA TYR A 112 11.74 -16.75 8.30
C TYR A 112 10.84 -15.63 8.85
N GLN A 113 10.39 -15.76 10.10
CA GLN A 113 9.52 -14.78 10.77
C GLN A 113 10.18 -13.39 10.84
N ARG A 114 11.47 -13.33 11.17
CA ARG A 114 12.23 -12.06 11.20
C ARG A 114 12.34 -11.41 9.83
N LYS A 115 12.67 -12.18 8.80
CA LYS A 115 12.75 -11.72 7.40
C LYS A 115 11.40 -11.25 6.88
N LEU A 116 10.34 -12.03 7.16
CA LEU A 116 8.98 -11.69 6.76
C LEU A 116 8.47 -10.41 7.43
N GLY A 117 8.77 -10.20 8.72
CA GLY A 117 8.45 -8.95 9.40
C GLY A 117 9.08 -7.73 8.73
N CYS A 118 10.32 -7.87 8.25
CA CYS A 118 10.96 -6.81 7.49
C CYS A 118 10.28 -6.54 6.13
N LEU A 119 9.88 -7.59 5.41
CA LEU A 119 9.17 -7.46 4.14
C LEU A 119 7.79 -6.81 4.34
N LEU A 120 7.05 -7.24 5.37
CA LEU A 120 5.74 -6.69 5.74
C LEU A 120 5.83 -5.20 6.06
N PHE A 121 6.84 -4.76 6.82
CA PHE A 121 7.04 -3.35 7.11
C PHE A 121 7.15 -2.52 5.83
N ALA A 122 8.04 -2.90 4.90
CA ALA A 122 8.17 -2.19 3.62
C ALA A 122 6.85 -2.19 2.82
N ALA A 123 6.18 -3.35 2.75
CA ALA A 123 4.94 -3.53 1.99
C ALA A 123 3.78 -2.65 2.49
N VAL A 124 3.67 -2.41 3.79
CA VAL A 124 2.56 -1.61 4.37
C VAL A 124 2.89 -0.12 4.48
N THR A 125 4.16 0.27 4.39
CA THR A 125 4.56 1.67 4.58
C THR A 125 4.69 2.45 3.29
N CYS A 126 5.42 1.93 2.27
CA CYS A 126 5.67 2.67 1.03
C CYS A 126 5.95 1.79 -0.20
N ARG A 127 5.82 0.46 -0.07
CA ARG A 127 6.12 -0.50 -1.15
C ARG A 127 4.90 -1.40 -1.45
N PRO A 128 3.79 -0.85 -1.99
CA PRO A 128 2.62 -1.64 -2.41
C PRO A 128 2.99 -2.80 -3.34
N ASP A 129 4.02 -2.67 -4.16
CA ASP A 129 4.56 -3.68 -5.06
C ASP A 129 5.05 -4.96 -4.36
N LEU A 130 5.33 -4.90 -3.07
CA LEU A 130 5.69 -6.05 -2.22
C LEU A 130 4.49 -6.71 -1.53
N SER A 131 3.30 -6.06 -1.54
CA SER A 131 2.16 -6.47 -0.71
C SER A 131 1.65 -7.88 -1.02
N TYR A 132 1.59 -8.26 -2.31
CA TYR A 132 1.22 -9.62 -2.70
C TYR A 132 2.19 -10.65 -2.12
N SER A 133 3.49 -10.45 -2.33
CA SER A 133 4.53 -11.38 -1.86
C SER A 133 4.54 -11.48 -0.33
N ALA A 134 4.47 -10.36 0.37
CA ALA A 134 4.44 -10.31 1.84
C ALA A 134 3.23 -11.04 2.40
N SER A 135 2.04 -10.76 1.87
CA SER A 135 0.79 -11.37 2.29
C SER A 135 0.71 -12.87 1.96
N GLN A 136 1.22 -13.29 0.78
CA GLN A 136 1.27 -14.70 0.40
C GLN A 136 2.21 -15.48 1.32
N LEU A 137 3.40 -14.96 1.58
CA LEU A 137 4.39 -15.59 2.47
C LEU A 137 3.93 -15.61 3.93
N ALA A 138 3.14 -14.64 4.37
CA ALA A 138 2.58 -14.62 5.71
C ALA A 138 1.63 -15.81 5.99
N THR A 139 1.05 -16.43 4.97
CA THR A 139 0.20 -17.62 5.15
C THR A 139 0.99 -18.80 5.71
N TYR A 140 2.30 -18.85 5.49
CA TYR A 140 3.20 -19.93 5.92
C TYR A 140 3.95 -19.63 7.23
N LEU A 141 3.60 -18.55 7.94
CA LEU A 141 4.32 -18.05 9.13
C LEU A 141 4.52 -19.11 10.22
N LYS A 142 3.54 -20.01 10.40
CA LYS A 142 3.58 -21.06 11.43
C LYS A 142 4.41 -22.28 11.02
N ARG A 143 4.43 -22.62 9.73
CA ARG A 143 5.08 -23.81 9.19
C ARG A 143 5.68 -23.53 7.82
N PRO A 144 6.72 -22.70 7.75
CA PRO A 144 7.40 -22.44 6.47
C PRO A 144 8.24 -23.63 6.06
N GLU A 145 8.39 -23.81 4.76
CA GLU A 145 9.24 -24.79 4.10
C GLU A 145 10.42 -24.09 3.43
N ALA A 146 11.38 -24.87 2.91
CA ALA A 146 12.59 -24.32 2.29
C ALA A 146 12.27 -23.46 1.06
N GLU A 147 11.28 -23.84 0.26
CA GLU A 147 10.84 -23.02 -0.90
C GLU A 147 10.23 -21.68 -0.47
N HIS A 148 9.47 -21.64 0.63
CA HIS A 148 8.93 -20.39 1.16
C HIS A 148 10.05 -19.45 1.61
N MET A 149 11.13 -19.99 2.20
CA MET A 149 12.32 -19.20 2.53
C MET A 149 12.99 -18.66 1.26
N ALA A 150 13.13 -19.47 0.21
CA ALA A 150 13.74 -19.04 -1.05
C ALA A 150 12.92 -17.93 -1.75
N GLU A 151 11.57 -18.02 -1.71
CA GLU A 151 10.70 -16.95 -2.22
C GLU A 151 10.77 -15.68 -1.35
N LEU A 152 10.89 -15.82 -0.03
CA LEU A 152 11.08 -14.70 0.88
C LEU A 152 12.43 -14.00 0.63
N ASP A 153 13.49 -14.76 0.45
CA ASP A 153 14.82 -14.23 0.10
C ASP A 153 14.79 -13.51 -1.24
N ARG A 154 14.06 -14.04 -2.23
CA ARG A 154 13.83 -13.37 -3.50
C ARG A 154 13.14 -12.02 -3.32
N ALA A 155 12.07 -11.94 -2.52
CA ALA A 155 11.35 -10.69 -2.29
C ALA A 155 12.22 -9.65 -1.56
N LEU A 156 13.08 -10.08 -0.63
CA LEU A 156 14.04 -9.21 0.03
C LEU A 156 15.15 -8.74 -0.93
N HIS A 157 15.66 -9.60 -1.80
CA HIS A 157 16.58 -9.18 -2.85
C HIS A 157 15.96 -8.17 -3.81
N TYR A 158 14.67 -8.34 -4.18
CA TYR A 158 13.97 -7.35 -4.97
C TYR A 158 13.89 -5.99 -4.25
N LEU A 159 13.55 -5.97 -2.95
CA LEU A 159 13.55 -4.73 -2.14
C LEU A 159 14.93 -4.05 -2.16
N VAL A 160 16.00 -4.83 -1.95
CA VAL A 160 17.40 -4.33 -1.92
C VAL A 160 17.86 -3.85 -3.31
N ASN A 161 17.42 -4.51 -4.37
CA ASN A 161 17.76 -4.12 -5.75
C ASN A 161 16.98 -2.90 -6.26
N THR A 162 15.86 -2.57 -5.61
CA THR A 162 14.97 -1.48 -6.02
C THR A 162 14.74 -0.50 -4.86
N PRO A 163 15.81 0.01 -4.21
CA PRO A 163 15.69 0.82 -3.01
C PRO A 163 14.97 2.16 -3.26
N THR A 164 15.06 2.66 -4.49
CA THR A 164 14.48 3.94 -4.91
C THR A 164 13.04 3.85 -5.40
N ILE A 165 12.49 2.64 -5.57
CA ILE A 165 11.04 2.54 -5.83
C ILE A 165 10.29 3.01 -4.59
N GLY A 166 9.37 3.94 -4.78
CA GLY A 166 8.59 4.53 -3.72
C GLY A 166 7.31 5.19 -4.23
N LEU A 167 6.63 5.88 -3.34
CA LEU A 167 5.39 6.60 -3.63
C LEU A 167 5.71 8.03 -4.05
N ILE A 168 4.94 8.54 -5.01
CA ILE A 168 5.07 9.90 -5.53
C ILE A 168 3.82 10.68 -5.18
N TYR A 169 4.01 11.88 -4.60
CA TYR A 169 2.95 12.82 -4.27
C TYR A 169 3.22 14.16 -4.93
N TYR A 170 2.26 14.63 -5.70
CA TYR A 170 2.35 15.92 -6.37
C TYR A 170 1.80 17.03 -5.49
N LYS A 171 2.56 18.14 -5.40
CA LYS A 171 2.20 19.39 -4.73
C LYS A 171 1.56 20.36 -5.74
N ASN A 172 1.10 21.51 -5.25
CA ASN A 172 0.58 22.60 -6.08
C ASN A 172 -0.62 22.19 -6.96
N ILE A 173 -1.50 21.38 -6.40
CA ILE A 173 -2.71 20.90 -7.07
C ILE A 173 -3.72 22.03 -7.17
N THR A 174 -4.17 22.33 -8.38
CA THR A 174 -5.17 23.37 -8.67
C THR A 174 -6.59 22.81 -8.84
N THR A 175 -6.70 21.48 -8.96
CA THR A 175 -8.00 20.78 -9.12
C THR A 175 -8.48 20.19 -7.80
N THR A 176 -9.79 20.09 -7.63
CA THR A 176 -10.36 19.40 -6.47
C THR A 176 -9.93 17.92 -6.46
N PRO A 177 -9.33 17.43 -5.37
CA PRO A 177 -8.91 16.05 -5.28
C PRO A 177 -10.09 15.08 -5.40
N LYS A 178 -9.85 13.92 -6.05
CA LYS A 178 -10.82 12.83 -6.19
C LYS A 178 -10.26 11.56 -5.57
N LEU A 179 -11.06 10.87 -4.79
CA LEU A 179 -10.70 9.57 -4.25
C LEU A 179 -11.05 8.48 -5.26
N ILE A 180 -10.04 7.81 -5.79
CA ILE A 180 -10.16 6.78 -6.83
C ILE A 180 -9.56 5.48 -6.32
N GLY A 181 -10.34 4.39 -6.39
CA GLY A 181 -9.91 3.05 -6.04
C GLY A 181 -9.91 2.09 -7.23
N TYR A 182 -9.02 1.11 -7.20
CA TYR A 182 -9.01 -0.05 -8.08
C TYR A 182 -9.10 -1.30 -7.24
N VAL A 183 -9.93 -2.26 -7.63
CA VAL A 183 -10.13 -3.52 -6.92
C VAL A 183 -10.11 -4.71 -7.86
N ASP A 184 -9.44 -5.77 -7.43
CA ASP A 184 -9.34 -7.05 -8.15
C ASP A 184 -9.41 -8.21 -7.15
N ALA A 185 -9.81 -9.39 -7.61
CA ALA A 185 -9.70 -10.63 -6.88
C ALA A 185 -9.11 -11.73 -7.76
N ASP A 186 -8.18 -12.52 -7.21
CA ASP A 186 -7.93 -13.83 -7.79
C ASP A 186 -9.05 -14.80 -7.36
N HIS A 187 -9.38 -15.76 -8.19
CA HIS A 187 -10.34 -16.79 -7.81
C HIS A 187 -9.62 -18.09 -7.47
N ALA A 188 -9.80 -18.54 -6.21
CA ALA A 188 -9.31 -19.84 -5.72
C ALA A 188 -7.79 -20.03 -5.93
N GLY A 189 -7.00 -18.95 -5.85
CA GLY A 189 -5.55 -18.98 -6.09
C GLY A 189 -4.71 -19.65 -5.01
N ASP A 190 -5.25 -19.81 -3.79
CA ASP A 190 -4.55 -20.56 -2.74
C ASP A 190 -4.61 -22.06 -3.02
N PRO A 191 -3.45 -22.71 -3.24
CA PRO A 191 -3.42 -24.12 -3.62
C PRO A 191 -3.82 -25.07 -2.49
N ASP A 192 -3.75 -24.65 -1.22
CA ASP A 192 -4.00 -25.52 -0.07
C ASP A 192 -5.46 -25.53 0.34
N ASN A 193 -6.15 -24.40 0.26
CA ASN A 193 -7.53 -24.26 0.73
C ASN A 193 -8.48 -23.60 -0.27
N ARG A 194 -8.01 -23.31 -1.49
CA ARG A 194 -8.80 -22.72 -2.59
C ARG A 194 -9.45 -21.38 -2.23
N ARG A 195 -8.89 -20.66 -1.25
CA ARG A 195 -9.33 -19.30 -0.91
C ARG A 195 -8.80 -18.31 -1.94
N SER A 196 -9.61 -17.32 -2.22
CA SER A 196 -9.31 -16.20 -3.10
C SER A 196 -8.48 -15.14 -2.39
N ARG A 197 -7.95 -14.20 -3.15
CA ARG A 197 -7.23 -13.04 -2.61
C ARG A 197 -7.91 -11.75 -3.07
N THR A 198 -8.06 -10.82 -2.15
CA THR A 198 -8.51 -9.45 -2.42
C THR A 198 -7.29 -8.56 -2.58
N GLY A 199 -7.30 -7.72 -3.61
CA GLY A 199 -6.37 -6.62 -3.80
C GLY A 199 -7.11 -5.33 -4.09
N TYR A 200 -6.74 -4.25 -3.41
CA TYR A 200 -7.20 -2.90 -3.77
C TYR A 200 -6.11 -1.88 -3.55
N ILE A 201 -6.22 -0.77 -4.26
CA ILE A 201 -5.40 0.43 -4.06
C ILE A 201 -6.24 1.67 -4.25
N TYR A 202 -6.07 2.64 -3.37
CA TYR A 202 -6.69 3.96 -3.43
C TYR A 202 -5.66 5.04 -3.68
N ARG A 203 -6.03 5.97 -4.54
CA ARG A 203 -5.27 7.18 -4.85
C ARG A 203 -6.14 8.41 -4.61
N LEU A 204 -5.53 9.46 -4.11
CA LEU A 204 -6.13 10.79 -4.10
C LEU A 204 -5.61 11.53 -5.33
N GLU A 205 -6.41 11.54 -6.40
CA GLU A 205 -6.02 12.15 -7.66
C GLU A 205 -6.17 13.68 -7.63
N PRO A 206 -5.17 14.43 -8.16
CA PRO A 206 -3.95 13.97 -8.82
C PRO A 206 -2.74 13.86 -7.86
N ILE A 207 -2.95 13.75 -6.54
CA ILE A 207 -1.90 13.81 -5.52
C ILE A 207 -1.03 12.54 -5.52
N GLY A 208 -1.63 11.36 -5.30
CA GLY A 208 -0.88 10.10 -5.22
C GLY A 208 -1.60 8.98 -4.47
N PRO A 209 -0.95 7.81 -4.30
CA PRO A 209 -1.52 6.65 -3.62
C PRO A 209 -1.56 6.85 -2.10
N ILE A 210 -2.68 6.48 -1.45
CA ILE A 210 -2.89 6.70 0.00
C ILE A 210 -3.25 5.45 0.78
N SER A 211 -3.75 4.40 0.13
CA SER A 211 -4.06 3.12 0.79
C SER A 211 -4.00 1.96 -0.19
N TRP A 212 -3.56 0.80 0.27
CA TRP A 212 -3.53 -0.43 -0.52
C TRP A 212 -3.58 -1.66 0.38
N GLN A 213 -4.08 -2.76 -0.18
CA GLN A 213 -4.12 -4.04 0.52
C GLN A 213 -3.96 -5.21 -0.45
N SER A 214 -3.28 -6.25 0.03
CA SER A 214 -3.33 -7.60 -0.52
C SER A 214 -3.65 -8.55 0.63
N SER A 215 -4.80 -9.22 0.60
CA SER A 215 -5.22 -10.11 1.69
C SER A 215 -5.93 -11.35 1.19
N LYS A 216 -5.70 -12.48 1.88
CA LYS A 216 -6.44 -13.72 1.62
C LYS A 216 -7.86 -13.59 2.15
N GLN A 217 -8.86 -13.98 1.34
CA GLN A 217 -10.26 -13.96 1.75
C GLN A 217 -10.52 -15.03 2.83
N GLU A 218 -11.33 -14.67 3.80
CA GLU A 218 -11.73 -15.62 4.87
C GLU A 218 -12.72 -16.67 4.40
N LEU A 219 -13.55 -16.35 3.41
CA LEU A 219 -14.53 -17.25 2.82
C LEU A 219 -13.97 -17.89 1.55
N ILE A 220 -14.44 -19.07 1.24
CA ILE A 220 -14.20 -19.73 -0.05
C ILE A 220 -15.28 -19.23 -1.01
N ALA A 221 -14.86 -18.51 -2.04
CA ALA A 221 -15.74 -18.03 -3.09
C ALA A 221 -16.08 -19.18 -4.08
N LEU A 222 -17.35 -19.39 -4.35
CA LEU A 222 -17.83 -20.45 -5.24
C LEU A 222 -17.74 -20.09 -6.73
N SER A 223 -17.45 -18.83 -7.04
CA SER A 223 -17.25 -18.33 -8.40
C SER A 223 -16.29 -17.13 -8.42
N SER A 224 -15.72 -16.82 -9.58
CA SER A 224 -14.91 -15.60 -9.75
C SER A 224 -15.72 -14.33 -9.42
N THR A 225 -16.99 -14.27 -9.81
CA THR A 225 -17.89 -13.15 -9.50
C THR A 225 -18.08 -12.97 -7.98
N GLU A 226 -18.16 -14.07 -7.23
CA GLU A 226 -18.25 -14.02 -5.79
C GLU A 226 -16.97 -13.53 -5.14
N ALA A 227 -15.80 -14.00 -5.60
CA ALA A 227 -14.50 -13.53 -5.14
C ALA A 227 -14.35 -12.01 -5.37
N GLU A 228 -14.72 -11.56 -6.56
CA GLU A 228 -14.71 -10.13 -6.91
C GLU A 228 -15.67 -9.31 -6.04
N TYR A 229 -16.85 -9.86 -5.74
CA TYR A 229 -17.81 -9.17 -4.89
C TYR A 229 -17.36 -9.04 -3.43
N ILE A 230 -16.67 -10.07 -2.90
CA ILE A 230 -16.03 -10.01 -1.58
C ILE A 230 -14.94 -8.92 -1.56
N ALA A 231 -14.13 -8.86 -2.63
CA ALA A 231 -13.11 -7.82 -2.77
C ALA A 231 -13.73 -6.42 -2.87
N LEU A 232 -14.79 -6.27 -3.66
CA LEU A 232 -15.56 -5.03 -3.80
C LEU A 232 -16.07 -4.51 -2.45
N CYS A 233 -16.66 -5.39 -1.64
CA CYS A 233 -17.11 -5.03 -0.29
C CYS A 233 -15.97 -4.55 0.62
N SER A 234 -14.81 -5.20 0.54
CA SER A 234 -13.63 -4.80 1.33
C SER A 234 -13.10 -3.44 0.88
N ALA A 235 -12.98 -3.22 -0.43
CA ALA A 235 -12.55 -1.95 -0.99
C ALA A 235 -13.56 -0.82 -0.67
N THR A 236 -14.88 -1.09 -0.76
CA THR A 236 -15.91 -0.11 -0.39
C THR A 236 -15.78 0.38 1.05
N LYS A 237 -15.50 -0.52 2.00
CA LYS A 237 -15.27 -0.14 3.40
C LYS A 237 -14.07 0.79 3.54
N GLU A 238 -12.98 0.47 2.86
CA GLU A 238 -11.78 1.31 2.87
C GLU A 238 -12.05 2.69 2.25
N GLY A 239 -12.73 2.75 1.11
CA GLY A 239 -13.08 4.00 0.45
C GLY A 239 -13.94 4.91 1.33
N LEU A 240 -14.92 4.35 2.05
CA LEU A 240 -15.73 5.09 3.02
C LEU A 240 -14.88 5.62 4.18
N TYR A 241 -14.00 4.78 4.75
CA TYR A 241 -13.09 5.19 5.82
C TYR A 241 -12.17 6.34 5.37
N LEU A 242 -11.57 6.22 4.19
CA LEU A 242 -10.69 7.27 3.64
C LEU A 242 -11.46 8.57 3.39
N ARG A 243 -12.68 8.48 2.86
CA ARG A 243 -13.53 9.64 2.65
C ARG A 243 -13.84 10.36 3.98
N GLU A 244 -14.28 9.63 4.99
CA GLU A 244 -14.56 10.16 6.33
C GLU A 244 -13.30 10.77 6.96
N LEU A 245 -12.14 10.10 6.85
CA LEU A 245 -10.87 10.62 7.35
C LEU A 245 -10.49 11.96 6.71
N LEU A 246 -10.64 12.09 5.39
CA LEU A 246 -10.32 13.31 4.65
C LEU A 246 -11.31 14.46 5.01
N GLU A 247 -12.58 14.14 5.19
CA GLU A 247 -13.62 15.09 5.62
C GLU A 247 -13.39 15.59 7.07
N GLU A 248 -13.15 14.69 8.02
CA GLU A 248 -12.86 15.03 9.42
C GLU A 248 -11.58 15.86 9.56
N ALA A 249 -10.54 15.50 8.80
CA ALA A 249 -9.30 16.28 8.72
C ALA A 249 -9.48 17.61 7.99
N LYS A 250 -10.62 17.87 7.36
CA LYS A 250 -10.91 19.03 6.50
C LYS A 250 -9.89 19.19 5.37
N LEU A 251 -9.37 18.08 4.84
CA LEU A 251 -8.43 18.04 3.74
C LEU A 251 -9.12 18.02 2.38
N ALA A 252 -10.28 17.36 2.31
CA ALA A 252 -11.14 17.35 1.13
C ALA A 252 -12.59 17.09 1.54
N GLN A 253 -13.53 17.73 0.84
CA GLN A 253 -14.95 17.38 0.90
C GLN A 253 -15.27 16.50 -0.31
N LEU A 254 -15.56 15.23 -0.06
CA LEU A 254 -15.83 14.25 -1.11
C LEU A 254 -17.27 13.76 -0.98
N SER A 255 -18.12 14.13 -1.93
CA SER A 255 -19.51 13.62 -1.98
C SER A 255 -19.54 12.11 -2.23
N SER A 256 -18.66 11.63 -3.14
CA SER A 256 -18.51 10.23 -3.53
C SER A 256 -17.03 9.88 -3.72
N PHE A 257 -16.77 8.58 -3.85
CA PHE A 257 -15.51 8.06 -4.38
C PHE A 257 -15.77 7.09 -5.52
N SER A 258 -14.84 7.02 -6.46
CA SER A 258 -14.92 6.11 -7.61
C SER A 258 -14.17 4.82 -7.32
N LEU A 259 -14.77 3.66 -7.66
CA LEU A 259 -14.14 2.35 -7.53
C LEU A 259 -14.20 1.62 -8.86
N PHE A 260 -13.05 1.22 -9.40
CA PHE A 260 -12.90 0.52 -10.66
C PHE A 260 -12.73 -0.97 -10.45
N CYS A 261 -13.53 -1.79 -11.17
CA CYS A 261 -13.52 -3.23 -11.13
C CYS A 261 -13.53 -3.79 -12.56
N ASN A 262 -12.83 -4.89 -12.82
CA ASN A 262 -12.79 -5.52 -14.15
C ASN A 262 -13.86 -6.60 -14.35
N ASN A 263 -14.67 -6.91 -13.32
CA ASN A 263 -15.72 -7.93 -13.39
C ASN A 263 -17.11 -7.32 -13.65
N GLN A 264 -17.52 -7.31 -14.92
CA GLN A 264 -18.83 -6.78 -15.31
C GLN A 264 -20.01 -7.48 -14.63
N SER A 265 -19.87 -8.76 -14.26
CA SER A 265 -20.93 -9.50 -13.56
C SER A 265 -21.09 -9.00 -12.12
N ALA A 266 -19.99 -8.74 -11.41
CA ALA A 266 -20.01 -8.15 -10.08
C ALA A 266 -20.63 -6.74 -10.12
N ILE A 267 -20.26 -5.91 -11.09
CA ILE A 267 -20.81 -4.56 -11.28
C ILE A 267 -22.33 -4.64 -11.57
N ARG A 268 -22.76 -5.55 -12.46
CA ARG A 268 -24.19 -5.73 -12.76
C ARG A 268 -24.99 -6.16 -11.53
N ILE A 269 -24.42 -7.03 -10.69
CA ILE A 269 -25.06 -7.46 -9.44
C ILE A 269 -25.20 -6.27 -8.48
N ALA A 270 -24.17 -5.45 -8.33
CA ALA A 270 -24.19 -4.27 -7.45
C ALA A 270 -25.25 -3.24 -7.86
N ASN A 271 -25.48 -3.07 -9.18
CA ASN A 271 -26.40 -2.07 -9.72
C ASN A 271 -27.84 -2.57 -9.93
N LYS A 272 -28.12 -3.90 -9.82
CA LYS A 272 -29.47 -4.44 -10.11
C LYS A 272 -30.39 -4.43 -8.88
N ASN A 273 -31.68 -4.11 -9.15
CA ASN A 273 -32.78 -4.32 -8.23
C ASN A 273 -33.25 -5.79 -8.35
N GLY A 274 -32.76 -6.66 -7.48
CA GLY A 274 -33.19 -8.03 -7.40
C GLY A 274 -32.08 -9.02 -7.10
N PHE A 275 -32.19 -9.69 -5.98
CA PHE A 275 -31.26 -10.70 -5.49
C PHE A 275 -31.75 -12.09 -5.91
N ALA A 276 -30.95 -12.90 -6.58
CA ALA A 276 -31.24 -14.30 -6.78
C ALA A 276 -31.06 -15.03 -5.43
N ASN A 277 -32.09 -15.75 -4.96
CA ASN A 277 -32.22 -16.40 -3.67
C ASN A 277 -31.09 -17.39 -3.27
N ARG A 278 -30.03 -17.53 -4.07
CA ARG A 278 -29.01 -18.59 -3.92
C ARG A 278 -27.78 -18.22 -3.09
N THR A 279 -27.67 -16.97 -2.55
CA THR A 279 -26.43 -16.49 -1.95
C THR A 279 -26.66 -15.74 -0.63
N LYS A 280 -27.43 -16.33 0.30
CA LYS A 280 -27.72 -15.71 1.62
C LYS A 280 -26.47 -15.29 2.41
N HIS A 281 -25.37 -16.04 2.32
CA HIS A 281 -24.11 -15.73 3.00
C HIS A 281 -23.36 -14.52 2.42
N ILE A 282 -23.69 -14.09 1.19
CA ILE A 282 -23.16 -12.86 0.56
C ILE A 282 -24.18 -11.72 0.65
N ALA A 283 -25.42 -12.02 1.03
CA ALA A 283 -26.51 -11.06 1.01
C ALA A 283 -26.18 -9.74 1.74
N LEU A 284 -25.57 -9.83 2.95
CA LEU A 284 -25.18 -8.62 3.70
C LEU A 284 -24.15 -7.77 2.96
N ARG A 285 -23.16 -8.39 2.30
CA ARG A 285 -22.16 -7.68 1.49
C ARG A 285 -22.78 -7.03 0.25
N TYR A 286 -23.73 -7.74 -0.36
CA TYR A 286 -24.50 -7.26 -1.48
C TYR A 286 -25.27 -5.99 -1.11
N PHE A 287 -26.08 -6.07 -0.07
CA PHE A 287 -26.87 -4.93 0.38
C PHE A 287 -26.00 -3.74 0.81
N PHE A 288 -24.87 -4.00 1.43
CA PHE A 288 -23.95 -2.95 1.85
C PHE A 288 -23.41 -2.16 0.65
N VAL A 289 -22.83 -2.85 -0.35
CA VAL A 289 -22.26 -2.16 -1.54
C VAL A 289 -23.36 -1.43 -2.32
N LYS A 290 -24.52 -2.07 -2.48
CA LYS A 290 -25.68 -1.48 -3.16
C LYS A 290 -26.19 -0.23 -2.43
N ASP A 291 -26.33 -0.26 -1.12
CA ASP A 291 -26.77 0.88 -0.30
C ASP A 291 -25.83 2.07 -0.44
N GLU A 292 -24.50 1.83 -0.54
CA GLU A 292 -23.51 2.89 -0.76
C GLU A 292 -23.61 3.51 -2.16
N ILE A 293 -23.96 2.70 -3.19
CA ILE A 293 -24.24 3.21 -4.54
C ILE A 293 -25.55 4.03 -4.56
N GLU A 294 -26.61 3.52 -3.92
CA GLU A 294 -27.92 4.19 -3.87
C GLU A 294 -27.87 5.51 -3.07
N LYS A 295 -27.02 5.59 -2.06
CA LYS A 295 -26.73 6.82 -1.32
C LYS A 295 -25.83 7.81 -2.08
N GLY A 296 -25.34 7.43 -3.26
CA GLY A 296 -24.46 8.26 -4.07
C GLY A 296 -23.06 8.45 -3.47
N ARG A 297 -22.63 7.60 -2.51
CA ARG A 297 -21.31 7.67 -1.91
C ARG A 297 -20.26 6.86 -2.65
N LEU A 298 -20.69 5.83 -3.40
CA LEU A 298 -19.84 4.97 -4.24
C LEU A 298 -20.26 5.07 -5.71
N GLU A 299 -19.32 5.40 -6.57
CA GLU A 299 -19.42 5.32 -8.02
C GLU A 299 -18.66 4.10 -8.54
N LEU A 300 -19.36 3.03 -8.89
CA LEU A 300 -18.76 1.79 -9.37
C LEU A 300 -18.68 1.75 -10.89
N SER A 301 -17.46 1.63 -11.42
CA SER A 301 -17.18 1.67 -12.85
C SER A 301 -16.36 0.48 -13.34
N TYR A 302 -16.53 0.13 -14.60
CA TYR A 302 -15.75 -0.91 -15.26
C TYR A 302 -14.35 -0.39 -15.64
N CYS A 303 -13.34 -1.21 -15.41
CA CYS A 303 -11.96 -1.00 -15.86
C CYS A 303 -11.50 -2.22 -16.66
N PRO A 304 -10.96 -2.05 -17.88
CA PRO A 304 -10.38 -3.16 -18.62
C PRO A 304 -9.25 -3.83 -17.84
N THR A 305 -9.11 -5.16 -17.96
CA THR A 305 -8.03 -5.92 -17.29
C THR A 305 -6.63 -5.40 -17.65
N SER A 306 -6.44 -4.88 -18.87
CA SER A 306 -5.17 -4.25 -19.28
C SER A 306 -4.79 -3.05 -18.41
N GLU A 307 -5.77 -2.33 -17.86
CA GLU A 307 -5.62 -1.09 -17.10
C GLU A 307 -5.86 -1.29 -15.59
N MET A 308 -6.15 -2.54 -15.16
CA MET A 308 -6.43 -2.86 -13.76
C MET A 308 -5.16 -2.69 -12.91
N ALA A 309 -5.09 -1.57 -12.21
CA ALA A 309 -3.95 -1.25 -11.36
C ALA A 309 -3.77 -2.22 -10.19
N ALA A 310 -4.86 -2.83 -9.69
CA ALA A 310 -4.83 -3.75 -8.55
C ALA A 310 -4.36 -5.19 -8.88
N ASP A 311 -4.13 -5.53 -10.15
CA ASP A 311 -3.73 -6.88 -10.58
C ASP A 311 -2.50 -7.42 -9.82
N TYR A 312 -1.48 -6.59 -9.60
CA TYR A 312 -0.24 -7.00 -8.91
C TYR A 312 -0.41 -7.25 -7.40
N LEU A 313 -1.56 -6.85 -6.85
CA LEU A 313 -1.92 -7.10 -5.45
C LEU A 313 -2.62 -8.46 -5.24
N THR A 314 -3.05 -9.12 -6.32
CA THR A 314 -3.83 -10.38 -6.25
C THR A 314 -3.12 -11.58 -6.83
N LYS A 315 -2.21 -11.38 -7.81
CA LYS A 315 -1.59 -12.48 -8.56
C LYS A 315 -0.15 -12.19 -8.98
N LYS A 316 0.54 -13.25 -9.35
CA LYS A 316 1.89 -13.16 -9.95
C LYS A 316 1.75 -12.68 -11.38
N LEU A 317 2.45 -11.63 -11.75
CA LEU A 317 2.45 -11.04 -13.08
C LEU A 317 3.81 -11.22 -13.76
N GLY A 318 3.83 -11.30 -15.08
CA GLY A 318 5.06 -11.15 -15.86
C GLY A 318 5.64 -9.75 -15.68
N LYS A 319 6.96 -9.61 -15.85
CA LYS A 319 7.72 -8.38 -15.56
C LYS A 319 7.06 -7.10 -16.14
N LEU A 320 6.75 -7.11 -17.44
CA LEU A 320 6.20 -5.91 -18.12
C LEU A 320 4.85 -5.46 -17.54
N LYS A 321 3.94 -6.40 -17.28
CA LYS A 321 2.64 -6.06 -16.67
C LYS A 321 2.80 -5.62 -15.22
N PHE A 322 3.73 -6.22 -14.48
CA PHE A 322 4.04 -5.84 -13.11
C PHE A 322 4.58 -4.40 -13.04
N GLU A 323 5.56 -4.05 -13.87
CA GLU A 323 6.12 -2.70 -13.97
C GLU A 323 5.05 -1.67 -14.40
N TYR A 324 4.18 -2.05 -15.33
CA TYR A 324 3.06 -1.21 -15.74
C TYR A 324 2.07 -0.93 -14.58
N CYS A 325 1.72 -1.95 -13.79
CA CYS A 325 0.87 -1.76 -12.62
C CYS A 325 1.53 -0.85 -11.57
N ILE A 326 2.84 -0.96 -11.36
CA ILE A 326 3.60 -0.07 -10.48
C ILE A 326 3.41 1.39 -10.92
N LEU A 327 3.56 1.69 -12.21
CA LEU A 327 3.36 3.05 -12.74
C LEU A 327 1.92 3.52 -12.56
N LEU A 328 0.93 2.69 -12.90
CA LEU A 328 -0.49 3.02 -12.72
C LEU A 328 -0.84 3.37 -11.27
N THR A 329 -0.13 2.81 -10.31
CA THR A 329 -0.39 3.04 -8.88
C THR A 329 0.33 4.25 -8.31
N GLY A 330 1.08 5.01 -9.11
CA GLY A 330 1.82 6.19 -8.64
C GLY A 330 3.10 5.85 -7.89
N GLN A 331 3.68 4.68 -8.18
CA GLN A 331 5.03 4.31 -7.78
C GLN A 331 6.00 4.55 -8.93
N SER A 332 7.20 4.97 -8.63
CA SER A 332 8.29 5.08 -9.62
C SER A 332 9.64 4.97 -8.94
N HIS A 333 10.69 4.81 -9.76
CA HIS A 333 12.04 5.04 -9.31
C HIS A 333 12.25 6.53 -9.06
N VAL A 334 12.67 6.86 -7.86
CA VAL A 334 13.22 8.20 -7.59
C VAL A 334 14.60 8.23 -8.23
N THR A 335 14.72 8.92 -9.36
CA THR A 335 16.02 9.20 -9.97
C THR A 335 16.67 10.31 -9.16
N SER A 336 17.65 9.96 -8.36
CA SER A 336 18.49 10.96 -7.71
C SER A 336 19.34 11.65 -8.80
N SER A 337 18.88 12.76 -9.28
CA SER A 337 19.74 13.71 -9.99
C SER A 337 20.57 14.52 -9.01
N ASP A 338 20.79 14.13 -7.79
CA ASP A 338 21.80 14.69 -6.89
C ASP A 338 21.71 14.00 -5.51
N THR A 339 22.38 12.88 -5.36
CA THR A 339 22.98 12.59 -4.05
C THR A 339 24.16 13.53 -3.92
N PRO A 340 24.23 14.43 -2.93
CA PRO A 340 25.48 15.08 -2.59
C PRO A 340 26.43 13.96 -2.16
N GLU A 341 27.43 13.67 -2.98
CA GLU A 341 28.57 12.88 -2.56
C GLU A 341 29.05 13.47 -1.23
N ALA A 342 29.07 12.64 -0.20
CA ALA A 342 29.74 12.96 1.03
C ALA A 342 31.21 13.22 0.65
N LYS A 343 31.56 14.49 0.38
CA LYS A 343 32.93 14.92 0.29
C LYS A 343 33.55 14.69 1.66
N GLY A 344 34.24 13.57 1.79
CA GLY A 344 35.12 13.31 2.91
C GLY A 344 36.06 14.49 3.06
N SER A 345 35.92 15.21 4.14
CA SER A 345 36.95 16.16 4.56
C SER A 345 38.18 15.35 4.93
N VAL A 346 39.13 15.25 4.02
CA VAL A 346 40.51 14.94 4.36
C VAL A 346 41.04 16.14 5.12
N GLY A 347 41.07 16.03 6.42
CA GLY A 347 41.78 16.95 7.29
C GLY A 347 43.26 16.75 7.08
N ASN A 348 43.91 17.73 6.49
CA ASN A 348 45.36 17.90 6.59
C ASN A 348 45.67 18.72 7.87
N ASN A 349 46.67 18.22 8.57
CA ASN A 349 47.49 18.77 9.69
C ASN A 349 46.84 18.76 11.06
#